data_2362c4fb23fec09dc23e248e3a8c1494
#
_entry.id   2362c4fb23fec09dc23e248e3a8c1494
#
_cell.length_a   1.000
_cell.length_b   1.000
_cell.length_c   1.000
_cell.angle_alpha   90.00
_cell.angle_beta   90.00
_cell.angle_gamma   90.00
#
_symmetry.space_group_name_H-M   'P 1'
#
loop_
_entity.id
_entity.type
_entity.pdbx_description
1 polymer ?
#
loop_
_entity_poly.entity_id
_entity_poly.type
_entity_poly.pdbx_seq_one_letter_code
_entity_poly.pdbx_strand_id
1 'polypeptide(L)'
;MNLRKLHINDTILYNEINKEFNDKNEIVSELQLKEYIDNMPNNQTTYVLYDDKEIIGCGTIIISSKMIHNYSKIGHIEDVFIRNNYQSQGNGKILIEALIKKCNNEGCYKVILDCKEELKSFY
;
A
#
# COMPACT_ATOMS: atom_id res chain seq x y z
N MET A 1 -0.66 -13.26 -8.82
CA MET A 1 -0.98 -11.92 -8.30
C MET A 1 0.20 -11.00 -8.48
N ASN A 2 -0.05 -9.77 -8.90
CA ASN A 2 1.00 -8.81 -9.22
C ASN A 2 0.75 -7.48 -8.53
N LEU A 3 1.84 -6.71 -8.36
CA LEU A 3 1.75 -5.32 -7.90
C LEU A 3 1.90 -4.37 -9.09
N ARG A 4 1.17 -3.27 -9.06
CA ARG A 4 1.37 -2.13 -9.93
C ARG A 4 1.14 -0.85 -9.15
N LYS A 5 1.59 0.27 -9.69
CA LYS A 5 1.34 1.55 -9.05
C LYS A 5 -0.13 1.93 -9.10
N LEU A 6 -0.58 2.65 -8.08
CA LEU A 6 -1.93 3.21 -8.03
C LEU A 6 -2.18 4.10 -9.24
N HIS A 7 -3.37 4.01 -9.82
CA HIS A 7 -3.79 4.78 -10.99
C HIS A 7 -5.08 5.55 -10.68
N ILE A 8 -5.31 6.64 -11.42
CA ILE A 8 -6.50 7.48 -11.22
C ILE A 8 -7.82 6.73 -11.45
N ASN A 9 -7.78 5.61 -12.17
CA ASN A 9 -8.95 4.78 -12.42
C ASN A 9 -9.28 3.84 -11.26
N ASP A 10 -8.47 3.82 -10.20
CA ASP A 10 -8.66 2.90 -9.06
C ASP A 10 -9.64 3.48 -8.03
N THR A 11 -10.70 4.13 -8.48
CA THR A 11 -11.69 4.78 -7.60
C THR A 11 -12.48 3.78 -6.76
N ILE A 12 -12.71 2.57 -7.27
CA ILE A 12 -13.41 1.52 -6.50
C ILE A 12 -12.64 1.21 -5.22
N LEU A 13 -11.33 1.02 -5.34
CA LEU A 13 -10.46 0.76 -4.20
C LEU A 13 -10.49 1.91 -3.20
N TYR A 14 -10.36 3.14 -3.69
CA TYR A 14 -10.34 4.32 -2.83
C TYR A 14 -11.69 4.54 -2.14
N ASN A 15 -12.79 4.25 -2.82
CA ASN A 15 -14.14 4.33 -2.23
C ASN A 15 -14.29 3.36 -1.07
N GLU A 16 -13.81 2.13 -1.21
CA GLU A 16 -13.84 1.14 -0.12
C GLU A 16 -12.98 1.58 1.06
N ILE A 17 -11.81 2.16 0.81
CA ILE A 17 -10.93 2.69 1.85
C ILE A 17 -11.63 3.82 2.61
N ASN A 18 -12.26 4.75 1.90
CA ASN A 18 -12.98 5.85 2.54
C ASN A 18 -14.11 5.35 3.42
N LYS A 19 -14.85 4.37 2.94
CA LYS A 19 -15.97 3.78 3.68
C LYS A 19 -15.49 3.08 4.96
N GLU A 20 -14.39 2.36 4.88
CA GLU A 20 -13.82 1.59 5.98
C GLU A 20 -13.14 2.47 7.03
N PHE A 21 -12.32 3.42 6.61
CA PHE A 21 -11.44 4.16 7.51
C PHE A 21 -11.88 5.60 7.77
N ASN A 22 -12.65 6.19 6.88
CA ASN A 22 -13.02 7.60 6.99
C ASN A 22 -14.50 7.81 7.27
N ASP A 23 -15.28 6.76 7.42
CA ASP A 23 -16.74 6.79 7.65
C ASP A 23 -17.49 7.64 6.63
N LYS A 24 -16.96 7.73 5.41
CA LYS A 24 -17.59 8.50 4.34
C LYS A 24 -18.28 7.59 3.36
N ASN A 25 -19.54 7.89 3.10
CA ASN A 25 -20.32 7.19 2.08
C ASN A 25 -20.30 7.91 0.73
N GLU A 26 -19.50 8.97 0.62
CA GLU A 26 -19.38 9.75 -0.61
C GLU A 26 -18.55 9.01 -1.65
N ILE A 27 -18.98 9.10 -2.90
CA ILE A 27 -18.23 8.55 -4.02
C ILE A 27 -17.04 9.47 -4.30
N VAL A 28 -15.84 8.92 -4.26
CA VAL A 28 -14.62 9.67 -4.55
C VAL A 28 -14.50 9.83 -6.07
N SER A 29 -14.26 11.06 -6.51
CA SER A 29 -14.04 11.35 -7.93
C SER A 29 -12.62 10.98 -8.34
N GLU A 30 -12.43 10.79 -9.65
CA GLU A 30 -11.10 10.61 -10.21
C GLU A 30 -10.19 11.79 -9.90
N LEU A 31 -10.74 12.99 -9.81
CA LEU A 31 -9.99 14.22 -9.49
C LEU A 31 -9.34 14.13 -8.10
N GLN A 32 -10.10 13.66 -7.10
CA GLN A 32 -9.56 13.52 -5.74
C GLN A 32 -8.41 12.50 -5.71
N LEU A 33 -8.54 11.39 -6.40
CA LEU A 33 -7.50 10.38 -6.49
C LEU A 33 -6.28 10.91 -7.25
N LYS A 34 -6.51 11.67 -8.32
CA LYS A 34 -5.44 12.32 -9.07
C LYS A 34 -4.65 13.29 -8.20
N GLU A 35 -5.33 14.09 -7.38
CA GLU A 35 -4.67 15.02 -6.46
C GLU A 35 -3.79 14.27 -5.45
N TYR A 36 -4.28 13.16 -4.91
CA TYR A 36 -3.49 12.33 -4.01
C TYR A 36 -2.22 11.82 -4.70
N ILE A 37 -2.35 11.29 -5.91
CA ILE A 37 -1.22 10.73 -6.68
C ILE A 37 -0.23 11.85 -7.05
N ASP A 38 -0.73 12.98 -7.54
CA ASP A 38 0.13 14.09 -7.99
C ASP A 38 0.91 14.73 -6.84
N ASN A 39 0.34 14.72 -5.63
CA ASN A 39 0.97 15.31 -4.45
C ASN A 39 1.82 14.32 -3.65
N MET A 40 1.92 13.08 -4.12
CA MET A 40 2.69 12.05 -3.43
C MET A 40 4.19 12.40 -3.47
N PRO A 41 4.90 12.37 -2.32
CA PRO A 41 6.34 12.60 -2.30
C PRO A 41 7.10 11.59 -3.17
N ASN A 42 8.28 12.00 -3.67
CA ASN A 42 9.09 11.14 -4.56
C ASN A 42 9.53 9.83 -3.91
N ASN A 43 9.65 9.80 -2.57
CA ASN A 43 10.06 8.61 -1.85
C ASN A 43 8.90 7.72 -1.41
N GLN A 44 7.70 8.05 -1.82
CA GLN A 44 6.48 7.32 -1.45
C GLN A 44 5.80 6.76 -2.70
N THR A 45 5.35 5.51 -2.63
CA THR A 45 4.60 4.87 -3.71
C THR A 45 3.50 4.00 -3.13
N THR A 46 2.30 4.16 -3.63
CA THR A 46 1.19 3.27 -3.31
C THR A 46 1.06 2.23 -4.42
N TYR A 47 1.09 0.97 -4.04
CA TYR A 47 0.96 -0.17 -4.95
C TYR A 47 -0.40 -0.83 -4.79
N VAL A 48 -0.92 -1.33 -5.89
CA VAL A 48 -2.17 -2.09 -5.95
C VAL A 48 -1.82 -3.55 -6.22
N LEU A 49 -2.36 -4.45 -5.40
CA LEU A 49 -2.29 -5.89 -5.63
C LEU A 49 -3.47 -6.28 -6.50
N TYR A 50 -3.20 -6.96 -7.61
CA TYR A 50 -4.26 -7.37 -8.53
C TYR A 50 -4.03 -8.80 -9.03
N ASP A 51 -5.12 -9.44 -9.45
CA ASP A 51 -5.13 -10.76 -10.07
C ASP A 51 -6.04 -10.68 -11.30
N ASP A 52 -5.48 -10.92 -12.49
CA ASP A 52 -6.15 -10.62 -13.76
C ASP A 52 -6.62 -9.17 -13.78
N LYS A 53 -7.94 -8.94 -13.81
CA LYS A 53 -8.52 -7.59 -13.79
C LYS A 53 -9.08 -7.22 -12.42
N GLU A 54 -8.95 -8.11 -11.43
CA GLU A 54 -9.50 -7.89 -10.11
C GLU A 54 -8.51 -7.19 -9.19
N ILE A 55 -8.94 -6.09 -8.60
CA ILE A 55 -8.17 -5.40 -7.58
C ILE A 55 -8.42 -6.08 -6.23
N ILE A 56 -7.35 -6.51 -5.59
CA ILE A 56 -7.42 -7.25 -4.31
C ILE A 56 -7.20 -6.31 -3.13
N GLY A 57 -6.23 -5.40 -3.24
CA GLY A 57 -5.89 -4.50 -2.15
C GLY A 57 -4.78 -3.55 -2.52
N CYS A 58 -4.23 -2.86 -1.52
CA CYS A 58 -3.15 -1.91 -1.74
C CYS A 58 -2.28 -1.76 -0.50
N GLY A 59 -1.13 -1.14 -0.69
CA GLY A 59 -0.24 -0.76 0.38
C GLY A 59 0.73 0.30 -0.09
N THR A 60 1.27 1.07 0.84
CA THR A 60 2.16 2.18 0.54
C THR A 60 3.55 1.89 1.08
N ILE A 61 4.57 2.16 0.27
CA ILE A 61 5.98 2.09 0.65
C ILE A 61 6.54 3.50 0.70
N ILE A 62 7.22 3.82 1.80
CA ILE A 62 8.00 5.04 1.94
C ILE A 62 9.45 4.64 2.16
N ILE A 63 10.36 5.11 1.32
CA ILE A 63 11.78 4.79 1.41
C ILE A 63 12.54 5.99 1.94
N SER A 64 13.20 5.81 3.08
CA SER A 64 14.04 6.83 3.71
C SER A 64 15.51 6.46 3.54
N SER A 65 16.32 7.42 3.09
CA SER A 65 17.77 7.27 3.03
C SER A 65 18.38 7.67 4.36
N LYS A 66 19.31 6.88 4.88
CA LYS A 66 19.97 7.13 6.16
C LYS A 66 21.43 7.45 5.94
N MET A 67 21.98 8.33 6.75
CA MET A 67 23.39 8.66 6.71
C MET A 67 24.26 7.53 7.28
N ILE A 68 23.73 6.81 8.26
CA ILE A 68 24.43 5.66 8.87
C ILE A 68 24.27 4.42 7.98
N HIS A 69 25.03 3.35 8.27
CA HIS A 69 25.05 2.10 7.50
C HIS A 69 25.35 2.33 6.02
N ASN A 70 26.35 3.20 5.72
CA ASN A 70 26.79 3.51 4.36
C ASN A 70 25.67 4.09 3.48
N TYR A 71 24.87 5.00 4.07
CA TYR A 71 23.77 5.65 3.37
C TYR A 71 22.69 4.65 2.91
N SER A 72 22.51 3.60 3.68
CA SER A 72 21.50 2.59 3.39
C SER A 72 20.08 3.13 3.52
N LYS A 73 19.15 2.42 2.90
CA LYS A 73 17.73 2.80 2.87
C LYS A 73 16.92 1.97 3.85
N ILE A 74 15.89 2.60 4.41
CA ILE A 74 14.86 1.92 5.22
C ILE A 74 13.55 2.02 4.46
N GLY A 75 12.85 0.90 4.30
CA GLY A 75 11.51 0.87 3.75
C GLY A 75 10.47 0.85 4.87
N HIS A 76 9.46 1.72 4.77
CA HIS A 76 8.29 1.71 5.64
C HIS A 76 7.10 1.24 4.79
N ILE A 77 6.40 0.23 5.28
CA ILE A 77 5.15 -0.25 4.68
C ILE A 77 4.01 0.18 5.58
N GLU A 78 3.05 0.90 5.01
CA GLU A 78 1.89 1.39 5.75
C GLU A 78 0.66 1.41 4.87
N ASP A 79 -0.50 1.69 5.47
CA ASP A 79 -1.78 1.80 4.79
C ASP A 79 -2.12 0.54 3.99
N VAL A 80 -1.81 -0.63 4.55
CA VAL A 80 -2.14 -1.92 3.94
C VAL A 80 -3.64 -2.17 4.06
N PHE A 81 -4.27 -2.46 2.93
CA PHE A 81 -5.70 -2.70 2.88
C PHE A 81 -6.02 -3.83 1.91
N ILE A 82 -6.88 -4.75 2.36
CA ILE A 82 -7.44 -5.81 1.51
C ILE A 82 -8.93 -5.56 1.40
N ARG A 83 -9.45 -5.55 0.18
CA ARG A 83 -10.88 -5.33 -0.05
C ARG A 83 -11.70 -6.43 0.63
N ASN A 84 -12.88 -6.06 1.13
CA ASN A 84 -13.71 -6.95 1.97
C ASN A 84 -13.94 -8.33 1.36
N ASN A 85 -14.20 -8.41 0.06
CA ASN A 85 -14.46 -9.66 -0.62
C ASN A 85 -13.25 -10.59 -0.72
N TYR A 86 -12.06 -10.07 -0.41
CA TYR A 86 -10.80 -10.81 -0.55
C TYR A 86 -10.09 -11.01 0.79
N GLN A 87 -10.72 -10.63 1.89
CA GLN A 87 -10.17 -10.82 3.23
C GLN A 87 -10.29 -12.29 3.67
N SER A 88 -9.46 -12.67 4.65
CA SER A 88 -9.45 -14.01 5.24
C SER A 88 -9.12 -15.14 4.25
N GLN A 89 -8.37 -14.83 3.20
CA GLN A 89 -7.96 -15.77 2.16
C GLN A 89 -6.45 -15.81 1.98
N GLY A 90 -5.69 -15.24 2.91
CA GLY A 90 -4.23 -15.18 2.83
C GLY A 90 -3.68 -14.05 1.96
N ASN A 91 -4.54 -13.17 1.44
CA ASN A 91 -4.12 -12.09 0.54
C ASN A 91 -3.30 -11.01 1.23
N GLY A 92 -3.53 -10.77 2.52
CA GLY A 92 -2.74 -9.82 3.30
C GLY A 92 -1.29 -10.24 3.37
N LYS A 93 -1.03 -11.52 3.60
CA LYS A 93 0.32 -12.08 3.63
C LYS A 93 0.99 -11.94 2.26
N ILE A 94 0.27 -12.27 1.19
CA ILE A 94 0.77 -12.13 -0.19
C ILE A 94 1.16 -10.69 -0.47
N LEU A 95 0.31 -9.73 -0.09
CA LEU A 95 0.56 -8.31 -0.29
C LEU A 95 1.80 -7.85 0.48
N ILE A 96 1.89 -8.19 1.76
CA ILE A 96 3.03 -7.80 2.60
C ILE A 96 4.34 -8.38 2.04
N GLU A 97 4.35 -9.65 1.67
CA GLU A 97 5.54 -10.28 1.10
C GLU A 97 5.97 -9.62 -0.21
N ALA A 98 5.00 -9.25 -1.06
CA ALA A 98 5.29 -8.55 -2.31
C ALA A 98 5.86 -7.15 -2.05
N LEU A 99 5.34 -6.42 -1.07
CA LEU A 99 5.84 -5.11 -0.70
C LEU A 99 7.25 -5.18 -0.10
N ILE A 100 7.52 -6.17 0.74
CA ILE A 100 8.86 -6.42 1.29
C ILE A 100 9.85 -6.68 0.16
N LYS A 101 9.46 -7.48 -0.81
CA LYS A 101 10.31 -7.77 -1.97
C LYS A 101 10.62 -6.49 -2.75
N LYS A 102 9.64 -5.60 -2.92
CA LYS A 102 9.86 -4.29 -3.55
C LYS A 102 10.90 -3.48 -2.79
N CYS A 103 10.79 -3.43 -1.46
CA CYS A 103 11.76 -2.72 -0.61
C CYS A 103 13.17 -3.31 -0.79
N ASN A 104 13.29 -4.63 -0.79
CA ASN A 104 14.59 -5.29 -0.95
C ASN A 104 15.19 -4.99 -2.32
N ASN A 105 14.39 -4.96 -3.37
CA ASN A 105 14.85 -4.65 -4.72
C ASN A 105 15.32 -3.19 -4.84
N GLU A 106 14.79 -2.30 -3.99
CA GLU A 106 15.21 -0.89 -3.94
C GLU A 106 16.45 -0.67 -3.05
N GLY A 107 17.01 -1.74 -2.48
CA GLY A 107 18.21 -1.66 -1.67
C GLY A 107 17.99 -1.34 -0.19
N CYS A 108 16.79 -1.57 0.31
CA CYS A 108 16.50 -1.36 1.74
C CYS A 108 17.19 -2.44 2.58
N TYR A 109 17.92 -2.02 3.62
CA TYR A 109 18.53 -2.97 4.56
C TYR A 109 17.58 -3.37 5.68
N LYS A 110 16.51 -2.62 5.86
CA LYS A 110 15.53 -2.81 6.92
C LYS A 110 14.14 -2.42 6.40
N VAL A 111 13.13 -3.17 6.80
CA VAL A 111 11.73 -2.88 6.46
C VAL A 111 10.94 -2.81 7.75
N ILE A 112 10.17 -1.73 7.92
CA ILE A 112 9.32 -1.48 9.07
C ILE A 112 7.86 -1.55 8.62
N LEU A 113 7.06 -2.28 9.38
CA LEU A 113 5.63 -2.41 9.15
C LEU A 113 4.86 -1.63 10.21
N ASP A 114 4.04 -0.68 9.78
CA ASP A 114 3.13 0.03 10.67
C ASP A 114 1.80 -0.69 10.71
N CYS A 115 1.36 -1.07 11.89
CA CYS A 115 0.05 -1.72 12.08
C CYS A 115 -0.54 -1.35 13.44
N LYS A 116 -1.85 -1.53 13.55
CA LYS A 116 -2.51 -1.43 14.84
C LYS A 116 -2.12 -2.63 15.71
N GLU A 117 -2.14 -2.45 17.01
CA GLU A 117 -1.76 -3.50 17.96
C GLU A 117 -2.56 -4.80 17.72
N GLU A 118 -3.86 -4.69 17.49
CA GLU A 118 -4.72 -5.83 17.24
C GLU A 118 -4.42 -6.57 15.95
N LEU A 119 -3.66 -5.95 15.05
CA LEU A 119 -3.29 -6.56 13.76
C LEU A 119 -1.88 -7.14 13.76
N LYS A 120 -1.18 -7.09 14.89
CA LYS A 120 0.22 -7.53 14.97
C LYS A 120 0.40 -8.98 14.55
N SER A 121 -0.50 -9.85 14.96
CA SER A 121 -0.45 -11.28 14.62
C SER A 121 -0.74 -11.54 13.15
N PHE A 122 -1.37 -10.61 12.45
CA PHE A 122 -1.63 -10.70 11.02
C PHE A 122 -0.34 -10.60 10.21
N TYR A 123 0.57 -9.74 10.63
CA TYR A 123 1.87 -9.57 9.98
C TYR A 123 2.89 -10.55 10.55
#